data_0e2309f0b06092f562baec465d33a087
#
_entry.id   0e2309f0b06092f562baec465d33a087
#
_cell.length_a   1.000
_cell.length_b   1.000
_cell.length_c   1.000
_cell.angle_alpha   90.00
_cell.angle_beta   90.00
_cell.angle_gamma   90.00
#
_symmetry.space_group_name_H-M   'P 1'
#
loop_
_entity.id
_entity.type
_entity.pdbx_description
1 polymer ?
#
loop_
_entity_poly.entity_id
_entity_poly.type
_entity_poly.pdbx_seq_one_letter_code
_entity_poly.pdbx_strand_id
1 'polypeptide(L)'
;MRRLWGLAIVLAAAAAGHAQAATEPPSCLDTATSQMQLSACAATMAHAADQRLNKAYGEVLRYVDGRDRSRLIAAQRAWLAFRDADCAFWRGSGGTSGPMNHQMCIAARSDARAKELDAWPPSGPREALVPKR
;
A
#
# COMPACT_ATOMS: atom_id res chain seq x y z
N MET A 1 22.28 -58.68 42.01
CA MET A 1 21.72 -58.44 40.67
C MET A 1 21.48 -56.93 40.50
N ARG A 2 22.42 -56.25 39.86
CA ARG A 2 22.37 -54.79 39.65
C ARG A 2 22.01 -54.55 38.17
N ARG A 3 20.82 -54.02 37.91
CA ARG A 3 20.39 -53.65 36.56
C ARG A 3 20.86 -52.23 36.29
N LEU A 4 21.80 -52.08 35.36
CA LEU A 4 22.24 -50.80 34.78
C LEU A 4 21.26 -50.40 33.71
N TRP A 5 20.56 -49.31 33.92
CA TRP A 5 19.73 -48.67 32.89
C TRP A 5 20.58 -47.62 32.16
N GLY A 6 20.88 -47.89 30.89
CA GLY A 6 21.54 -46.94 30.01
C GLY A 6 20.56 -45.89 29.55
N LEU A 7 20.82 -44.62 29.86
CA LEU A 7 20.17 -43.47 29.28
C LEU A 7 20.70 -43.26 27.86
N ALA A 8 19.85 -43.49 26.85
CA ALA A 8 20.12 -43.07 25.49
C ALA A 8 19.72 -41.59 25.32
N ILE A 9 20.71 -40.70 25.16
CA ILE A 9 20.50 -39.31 24.85
C ILE A 9 20.31 -39.21 23.34
N VAL A 10 19.07 -38.91 22.87
CA VAL A 10 18.75 -38.58 21.47
C VAL A 10 19.05 -37.10 21.25
N LEU A 11 20.14 -36.80 20.57
CA LEU A 11 20.42 -35.46 20.08
C LEU A 11 19.48 -35.17 18.86
N ALA A 12 18.47 -34.36 19.07
CA ALA A 12 17.67 -33.79 17.96
C ALA A 12 18.45 -32.63 17.34
N ALA A 13 18.98 -32.83 16.13
CA ALA A 13 19.58 -31.77 15.33
C ALA A 13 18.45 -30.87 14.79
N ALA A 14 18.35 -29.67 15.35
CA ALA A 14 17.47 -28.63 14.81
C ALA A 14 18.08 -28.11 13.51
N ALA A 15 17.51 -28.48 12.36
CA ALA A 15 17.81 -27.88 11.09
C ALA A 15 17.23 -26.46 11.08
N ALA A 16 18.09 -25.46 11.30
CA ALA A 16 17.75 -24.06 11.10
C ALA A 16 17.58 -23.81 9.59
N GLY A 17 16.34 -23.85 9.12
CA GLY A 17 15.99 -23.44 7.76
C GLY A 17 16.30 -21.95 7.61
N HIS A 18 17.35 -21.62 6.88
CA HIS A 18 17.60 -20.25 6.43
C HIS A 18 16.52 -19.90 5.41
N ALA A 19 15.55 -19.11 5.82
CA ALA A 19 14.62 -18.45 4.88
C ALA A 19 15.47 -17.52 4.00
N GLN A 20 15.75 -17.94 2.77
CA GLN A 20 16.31 -17.07 1.75
C GLN A 20 15.29 -15.97 1.50
N ALA A 21 15.64 -14.73 1.88
CA ALA A 21 14.91 -13.55 1.47
C ALA A 21 14.89 -13.57 -0.07
N ALA A 22 13.70 -13.72 -0.66
CA ALA A 22 13.53 -13.59 -2.09
C ALA A 22 13.99 -12.17 -2.46
N THR A 23 15.07 -12.05 -3.23
CA THR A 23 15.54 -10.77 -3.74
C THR A 23 14.47 -10.27 -4.70
N GLU A 24 13.75 -9.20 -4.35
CA GLU A 24 12.81 -8.57 -5.27
C GLU A 24 13.55 -8.17 -6.55
N PRO A 25 12.92 -8.32 -7.71
CA PRO A 25 13.52 -7.87 -8.96
C PRO A 25 13.79 -6.37 -8.90
N PRO A 26 14.87 -5.88 -9.52
CA PRO A 26 15.21 -4.45 -9.49
C PRO A 26 14.04 -3.61 -10.01
N SER A 27 13.72 -2.54 -9.32
CA SER A 27 12.67 -1.61 -9.74
C SER A 27 13.11 -0.86 -11.00
N CYS A 28 12.16 -0.28 -11.73
CA CYS A 28 12.50 0.53 -12.90
C CYS A 28 13.31 1.79 -12.50
N LEU A 29 13.24 2.23 -11.23
CA LEU A 29 14.05 3.33 -10.72
C LEU A 29 15.53 2.94 -10.61
N ASP A 30 15.83 1.68 -10.26
CA ASP A 30 17.20 1.17 -10.11
C ASP A 30 17.90 1.01 -11.45
N THR A 31 17.14 0.84 -12.54
CA THR A 31 17.65 0.61 -13.89
C THR A 31 17.62 1.84 -14.79
N ALA A 32 16.91 2.90 -14.39
CA ALA A 32 16.79 4.14 -15.15
C ALA A 32 18.12 4.91 -15.18
N THR A 33 18.56 5.29 -16.39
CA THR A 33 19.83 5.99 -16.65
C THR A 33 19.63 7.44 -17.11
N SER A 34 18.40 7.89 -17.26
CA SER A 34 18.08 9.26 -17.67
C SER A 34 16.88 9.80 -16.89
N GLN A 35 16.78 11.16 -16.78
CA GLN A 35 15.63 11.82 -16.15
C GLN A 35 14.29 11.47 -16.85
N MET A 36 14.32 11.28 -18.16
CA MET A 36 13.13 10.85 -18.90
C MET A 36 12.68 9.45 -18.48
N GLN A 37 13.59 8.50 -18.33
CA GLN A 37 13.30 7.15 -17.85
C GLN A 37 12.81 7.15 -16.42
N LEU A 38 13.42 7.94 -15.53
CA LEU A 38 12.94 8.13 -14.17
C LEU A 38 11.51 8.68 -14.12
N SER A 39 11.20 9.67 -14.96
CA SER A 39 9.85 10.23 -15.06
C SER A 39 8.82 9.22 -15.59
N ALA A 40 9.19 8.42 -16.57
CA ALA A 40 8.34 7.35 -17.11
C ALA A 40 8.08 6.25 -16.07
N CYS A 41 9.12 5.85 -15.33
CA CYS A 41 8.99 4.91 -14.22
C CYS A 41 8.05 5.43 -13.14
N ALA A 42 8.22 6.68 -12.70
CA ALA A 42 7.36 7.31 -11.72
C ALA A 42 5.89 7.37 -12.18
N ALA A 43 5.65 7.64 -13.47
CA ALA A 43 4.30 7.63 -14.05
C ALA A 43 3.65 6.23 -13.99
N THR A 44 4.42 5.17 -14.27
CA THR A 44 3.95 3.79 -14.13
C THR A 44 3.59 3.47 -12.68
N MET A 45 4.41 3.90 -11.73
CA MET A 45 4.13 3.72 -10.30
C MET A 45 2.86 4.48 -9.86
N ALA A 46 2.67 5.71 -10.32
CA ALA A 46 1.47 6.49 -10.04
C ALA A 46 0.21 5.83 -10.59
N HIS A 47 0.26 5.31 -11.82
CA HIS A 47 -0.85 4.59 -12.41
C HIS A 47 -1.20 3.32 -11.62
N ALA A 48 -0.20 2.53 -11.21
CA ALA A 48 -0.42 1.34 -10.40
C ALA A 48 -1.02 1.69 -9.02
N ALA A 49 -0.58 2.79 -8.40
CA ALA A 49 -1.13 3.27 -7.14
C ALA A 49 -2.59 3.73 -7.27
N ASP A 50 -2.93 4.42 -8.37
CA ASP A 50 -4.31 4.82 -8.67
C ASP A 50 -5.23 3.59 -8.91
N GLN A 51 -4.73 2.54 -9.54
CA GLN A 51 -5.49 1.29 -9.68
C GLN A 51 -5.79 0.66 -8.30
N ARG A 52 -4.79 0.62 -7.39
CA ARG A 52 -5.00 0.13 -6.01
C ARG A 52 -6.02 0.99 -5.26
N LEU A 53 -5.89 2.32 -5.35
CA LEU A 53 -6.83 3.25 -4.74
C LEU A 53 -8.26 3.04 -5.26
N ASN A 54 -8.44 2.93 -6.57
CA ASN A 54 -9.75 2.72 -7.18
C ASN A 54 -10.37 1.39 -6.75
N LYS A 55 -9.55 0.34 -6.62
CA LYS A 55 -10.00 -0.95 -6.10
C LYS A 55 -10.48 -0.81 -4.64
N ALA A 56 -9.65 -0.27 -3.75
CA ALA A 56 -10.00 -0.09 -2.34
C ALA A 56 -11.26 0.78 -2.17
N TYR A 57 -11.37 1.88 -2.91
CA TYR A 57 -12.56 2.72 -2.92
C TYR A 57 -13.81 1.96 -3.38
N GLY A 58 -13.70 1.20 -4.47
CA GLY A 58 -14.81 0.38 -4.98
C GLY A 58 -15.26 -0.68 -3.98
N GLU A 59 -14.33 -1.27 -3.20
CA GLU A 59 -14.67 -2.22 -2.14
C GLU A 59 -15.52 -1.55 -1.06
N VAL A 60 -15.09 -0.39 -0.52
CA VAL A 60 -15.86 0.33 0.50
C VAL A 60 -17.23 0.75 -0.03
N LEU A 61 -17.32 1.20 -1.30
CA LEU A 61 -18.59 1.59 -1.92
C LEU A 61 -19.62 0.46 -1.95
N ARG A 62 -19.21 -0.80 -1.95
CA ARG A 62 -20.14 -1.95 -1.91
C ARG A 62 -20.76 -2.18 -0.54
N TYR A 63 -20.15 -1.65 0.52
CA TYR A 63 -20.62 -1.83 1.89
C TYR A 63 -21.41 -0.65 2.44
N VAL A 64 -21.36 0.51 1.77
CA VAL A 64 -22.07 1.71 2.21
C VAL A 64 -23.22 2.04 1.25
N ASP A 65 -24.32 2.52 1.81
CA ASP A 65 -25.50 2.93 1.06
C ASP A 65 -26.00 4.33 1.47
N GLY A 66 -27.06 4.79 0.83
CA GLY A 66 -27.79 6.01 1.17
C GLY A 66 -26.89 7.21 1.42
N ARG A 67 -27.04 7.78 2.64
CA ARG A 67 -26.31 8.99 3.05
C ARG A 67 -24.79 8.75 3.17
N ASP A 68 -24.40 7.59 3.67
CA ASP A 68 -22.98 7.28 3.88
C ASP A 68 -22.25 7.05 2.56
N ARG A 69 -22.91 6.46 1.59
CA ARG A 69 -22.41 6.39 0.23
C ARG A 69 -22.18 7.79 -0.37
N SER A 70 -23.15 8.70 -0.21
CA SER A 70 -23.03 10.09 -0.69
C SER A 70 -21.87 10.82 -0.01
N ARG A 71 -21.68 10.62 1.30
CA ARG A 71 -20.58 11.19 2.08
C ARG A 71 -19.22 10.65 1.63
N LEU A 72 -19.10 9.36 1.38
CA LEU A 72 -17.87 8.73 0.89
C LEU A 72 -17.50 9.27 -0.50
N ILE A 73 -18.48 9.41 -1.40
CA ILE A 73 -18.24 9.98 -2.73
C ILE A 73 -17.74 11.42 -2.62
N ALA A 74 -18.38 12.24 -1.79
CA ALA A 74 -17.96 13.63 -1.56
C ALA A 74 -16.56 13.73 -0.97
N ALA A 75 -16.25 12.90 0.04
CA ALA A 75 -14.94 12.83 0.68
C ALA A 75 -13.85 12.42 -0.31
N GLN A 76 -14.10 11.40 -1.14
CA GLN A 76 -13.12 10.95 -2.14
C GLN A 76 -12.85 12.02 -3.21
N ARG A 77 -13.88 12.74 -3.66
CA ARG A 77 -13.70 13.86 -4.61
C ARG A 77 -12.87 14.99 -4.01
N ALA A 78 -13.16 15.38 -2.78
CA ALA A 78 -12.39 16.42 -2.09
C ALA A 78 -10.93 15.98 -1.86
N TRP A 79 -10.72 14.71 -1.53
CA TRP A 79 -9.39 14.14 -1.36
C TRP A 79 -8.59 14.14 -2.66
N LEU A 80 -9.19 13.75 -3.79
CA LEU A 80 -8.53 13.80 -5.11
C LEU A 80 -8.14 15.22 -5.49
N ALA A 81 -9.00 16.22 -5.28
CA ALA A 81 -8.69 17.61 -5.52
C ALA A 81 -7.52 18.11 -4.65
N PHE A 82 -7.50 17.73 -3.36
CA PHE A 82 -6.37 18.02 -2.46
C PHE A 82 -5.08 17.36 -2.96
N ARG A 83 -5.10 16.06 -3.28
CA ARG A 83 -3.93 15.32 -3.77
C ARG A 83 -3.33 16.00 -5.00
N ASP A 84 -4.16 16.32 -5.98
CA ASP A 84 -3.71 16.88 -7.25
C ASP A 84 -3.10 18.28 -7.06
N ALA A 85 -3.69 19.10 -6.19
CA ALA A 85 -3.16 20.41 -5.84
C ALA A 85 -1.83 20.32 -5.05
N ASP A 86 -1.76 19.43 -4.05
CA ASP A 86 -0.55 19.19 -3.25
C ASP A 86 0.60 18.68 -4.13
N CYS A 87 0.33 17.73 -5.03
CA CYS A 87 1.35 17.17 -5.90
C CYS A 87 1.77 18.14 -7.02
N ALA A 88 0.91 19.08 -7.44
CA ALA A 88 1.28 20.12 -8.38
C ALA A 88 2.39 21.04 -7.86
N PHE A 89 2.46 21.28 -6.54
CA PHE A 89 3.55 22.00 -5.92
C PHE A 89 4.92 21.36 -6.20
N TRP A 90 5.01 20.04 -6.09
CA TRP A 90 6.26 19.29 -6.32
C TRP A 90 6.69 19.28 -7.77
N ARG A 91 5.76 19.47 -8.70
CA ARG A 91 6.07 19.66 -10.11
C ARG A 91 6.79 20.99 -10.36
N GLY A 92 6.30 22.07 -9.74
CA GLY A 92 6.84 23.42 -9.94
C GLY A 92 8.21 23.65 -9.30
N SER A 93 8.47 23.01 -8.15
CA SER A 93 9.69 23.20 -7.37
C SER A 93 10.89 22.35 -7.83
N GLY A 94 10.68 21.37 -8.72
CA GLY A 94 11.67 20.33 -9.02
C GLY A 94 12.52 20.54 -10.27
N GLY A 95 12.39 21.64 -11.02
CA GLY A 95 13.14 21.84 -12.28
C GLY A 95 12.91 20.66 -13.25
N THR A 96 14.00 20.08 -13.79
CA THR A 96 13.93 18.94 -14.73
C THR A 96 13.39 17.66 -14.08
N SER A 97 13.49 17.50 -12.77
CA SER A 97 12.89 16.37 -12.02
C SER A 97 11.43 16.61 -11.61
N GLY A 98 10.89 17.80 -11.87
CA GLY A 98 9.52 18.16 -11.51
C GLY A 98 8.45 17.14 -11.96
N PRO A 99 8.47 16.67 -13.21
CA PRO A 99 7.53 15.64 -13.66
C PRO A 99 7.64 14.34 -12.87
N MET A 100 8.86 13.88 -12.57
CA MET A 100 9.09 12.69 -11.73
C MET A 100 8.56 12.91 -10.32
N ASN A 101 8.92 14.03 -9.67
CA ASN A 101 8.51 14.36 -8.30
C ASN A 101 6.96 14.44 -8.18
N HIS A 102 6.28 15.00 -9.18
CA HIS A 102 4.83 15.02 -9.26
C HIS A 102 4.24 13.61 -9.26
N GLN A 103 4.74 12.73 -10.13
CA GLN A 103 4.24 11.35 -10.24
C GLN A 103 4.53 10.54 -8.97
N MET A 104 5.70 10.71 -8.37
CA MET A 104 6.05 10.07 -7.09
C MET A 104 5.13 10.52 -5.95
N CYS A 105 4.78 11.82 -5.91
CA CYS A 105 3.81 12.34 -4.96
C CYS A 105 2.42 11.70 -5.18
N ILE A 106 1.93 11.65 -6.42
CA ILE A 106 0.66 10.98 -6.75
C ILE A 106 0.67 9.52 -6.29
N ALA A 107 1.75 8.77 -6.60
CA ALA A 107 1.89 7.37 -6.18
C ALA A 107 1.79 7.23 -4.65
N ALA A 108 2.61 7.99 -3.92
CA ALA A 108 2.67 7.91 -2.46
C ALA A 108 1.32 8.26 -1.80
N ARG A 109 0.66 9.34 -2.27
CA ARG A 109 -0.64 9.77 -1.75
C ARG A 109 -1.74 8.73 -2.05
N SER A 110 -1.79 8.22 -3.29
CA SER A 110 -2.78 7.22 -3.70
C SER A 110 -2.62 5.91 -2.92
N ASP A 111 -1.39 5.43 -2.70
CA ASP A 111 -1.13 4.24 -1.88
C ASP A 111 -1.51 4.44 -0.40
N ALA A 112 -1.21 5.60 0.16
CA ALA A 112 -1.63 5.91 1.53
C ALA A 112 -3.16 5.90 1.65
N ARG A 113 -3.87 6.51 0.70
CA ARG A 113 -5.34 6.51 0.69
C ARG A 113 -5.94 5.13 0.47
N ALA A 114 -5.35 4.31 -0.40
CA ALA A 114 -5.78 2.94 -0.60
C ALA A 114 -5.70 2.15 0.72
N LYS A 115 -4.58 2.25 1.45
CA LYS A 115 -4.41 1.61 2.77
C LYS A 115 -5.43 2.08 3.80
N GLU A 116 -5.77 3.38 3.84
CA GLU A 116 -6.82 3.90 4.72
C GLU A 116 -8.18 3.27 4.40
N LEU A 117 -8.52 3.15 3.11
CA LEU A 117 -9.77 2.55 2.66
C LEU A 117 -9.80 1.04 2.91
N ASP A 118 -8.70 0.33 2.71
CA ASP A 118 -8.58 -1.11 2.98
C ASP A 118 -8.71 -1.43 4.48
N ALA A 119 -8.27 -0.51 5.34
CA ALA A 119 -8.44 -0.61 6.79
C ALA A 119 -9.87 -0.32 7.27
N TRP A 120 -10.78 0.10 6.40
CA TRP A 120 -12.16 0.36 6.75
C TRP A 120 -13.01 -0.93 6.70
N PRO A 121 -13.88 -1.20 7.69
CA PRO A 121 -14.13 -0.41 8.90
C PRO A 121 -12.96 -0.53 9.87
N PRO A 122 -12.61 0.57 10.57
CA PRO A 122 -11.56 0.52 11.57
C PRO A 122 -11.93 -0.51 12.63
N SER A 123 -11.01 -1.43 12.87
CA SER A 123 -10.97 -2.55 13.81
C SER A 123 -12.18 -2.67 14.76
N GLY A 124 -13.20 -3.42 14.34
CA GLY A 124 -14.38 -3.76 15.15
C GLY A 124 -15.38 -4.55 14.30
N PRO A 125 -16.28 -5.33 14.91
CA PRO A 125 -17.36 -5.96 14.18
C PRO A 125 -18.14 -4.87 13.44
N ARG A 126 -18.45 -5.10 12.17
CA ARG A 126 -19.26 -4.18 11.32
C ARG A 126 -20.57 -3.74 11.98
N GLU A 127 -21.02 -4.51 12.95
CA GLU A 127 -22.20 -4.25 13.76
C GLU A 127 -22.09 -2.98 14.64
N ALA A 128 -20.86 -2.57 15.01
CA ALA A 128 -20.65 -1.39 15.84
C ALA A 128 -20.76 -0.07 15.05
N LEU A 129 -20.76 -0.12 13.71
CA LEU A 129 -20.85 1.07 12.85
C LEU A 129 -22.25 1.30 12.26
N VAL A 130 -23.20 0.38 12.47
CA VAL A 130 -24.60 0.59 12.11
C VAL A 130 -25.29 1.34 13.24
N PRO A 131 -25.72 2.60 13.04
CA PRO A 131 -26.52 3.28 14.05
C PRO A 131 -27.76 2.44 14.32
N LYS A 132 -27.94 2.00 15.55
CA LYS A 132 -29.21 1.38 15.98
C LYS A 132 -30.31 2.41 15.75
N ARG A 133 -31.22 2.09 14.86
CA ARG A 133 -32.47 2.88 14.65
C ARG A 133 -33.35 2.78 15.86
#